data_8f79d14387ed1ca29fec7461150e3e1c
#
_entry.id   8f79d14387ed1ca29fec7461150e3e1c
#
_cell.length_a   1.000
_cell.length_b   1.000
_cell.length_c   1.000
_cell.angle_alpha   90.00
_cell.angle_beta   90.00
_cell.angle_gamma   90.00
#
_symmetry.space_group_name_H-M   'P 1'
#
loop_
_entity.id
_entity.type
_entity.pdbx_description
1 polymer ?
#
loop_
_entity_poly.entity_id
_entity_poly.type
_entity_poly.pdbx_seq_one_letter_code
_entity_poly.pdbx_strand_id
1 'polypeptide(L)'
;MRGKTPTREAARGKIADKCVRLPVLFSSNDHPELLMPTPASSIQLQQQADLSILRVENRHATAHIALQGGQVLTYTRRSERPLLWLSEQAEYRRGQSLRGGIPVCWPWFGDLARNPDAVQRMTTANDNIAAHGFVRTLDWHLHASTEHADSTELVLRYSTANGAAPASWPHAAELLLTISIGKSLQLRLTTRNLDTSALAITQALHTYFAISDIEQVAVHGLEGCRYIDTLDNWRERPQHGVVRFIAETDRIYLDTPAQMQLHDAGWQRTIYLRTKNSASAVVWNPWIEKSKRLSQFATNAWRDMVCIETANVRDDMQTLLPNAEHTMELELWAEQT
;
A
#
# COMPACT_ATOMS: atom_id res chain seq x y z
N MET A 1 -69.00 -6.94 15.08
CA MET A 1 -68.67 -8.25 14.43
C MET A 1 -67.30 -8.14 13.81
N ARG A 2 -66.40 -8.64 14.39
CA ARG A 2 -65.43 -9.76 14.25
C ARG A 2 -65.10 -10.08 12.76
N GLY A 3 -63.84 -9.95 12.42
CA GLY A 3 -63.20 -10.50 11.23
C GLY A 3 -61.69 -10.40 11.31
N LYS A 4 -61.00 -11.52 11.65
CA LYS A 4 -59.58 -11.68 11.93
C LYS A 4 -58.75 -11.67 10.66
N THR A 5 -57.54 -11.09 10.80
CA THR A 5 -56.32 -11.25 9.97
C THR A 5 -55.90 -12.71 9.77
N PRO A 6 -55.11 -13.02 8.73
CA PRO A 6 -53.94 -13.79 8.99
C PRO A 6 -52.63 -13.18 8.41
N THR A 7 -51.62 -13.23 9.25
CA THR A 7 -50.21 -12.98 9.02
C THR A 7 -49.58 -13.97 8.04
N ARG A 8 -48.76 -13.46 7.10
CA ARG A 8 -47.80 -14.27 6.33
C ARG A 8 -46.40 -13.98 6.84
N GLU A 9 -45.78 -14.94 7.50
CA GLU A 9 -44.37 -15.03 7.78
C GLU A 9 -43.59 -15.19 6.48
N ALA A 10 -42.62 -14.30 6.25
CA ALA A 10 -41.62 -14.45 5.22
C ALA A 10 -40.34 -14.96 5.86
N ALA A 11 -39.93 -16.18 5.50
CA ALA A 11 -38.70 -16.81 5.92
C ALA A 11 -37.49 -16.01 5.43
N ARG A 12 -36.71 -15.47 6.36
CA ARG A 12 -35.38 -14.92 6.09
C ARG A 12 -34.36 -16.06 6.17
N GLY A 13 -33.83 -16.44 5.01
CA GLY A 13 -32.66 -17.30 4.94
C GLY A 13 -31.43 -16.58 5.51
N LYS A 14 -30.89 -17.13 6.58
CA LYS A 14 -29.60 -16.68 7.15
C LYS A 14 -28.46 -17.23 6.30
N ILE A 15 -27.74 -16.33 5.64
CA ILE A 15 -26.40 -16.62 5.12
C ILE A 15 -25.46 -16.55 6.31
N ALA A 16 -24.86 -17.69 6.67
CA ALA A 16 -23.94 -17.78 7.78
C ALA A 16 -22.53 -17.39 7.29
N ASP A 17 -22.10 -16.17 7.65
CA ASP A 17 -20.69 -15.78 7.59
C ASP A 17 -19.87 -16.60 8.59
N LYS A 18 -18.99 -17.46 8.07
CA LYS A 18 -18.00 -18.16 8.89
C LYS A 18 -16.80 -17.27 9.15
N CYS A 19 -16.90 -16.38 10.15
CA CYS A 19 -15.73 -15.76 10.75
C CYS A 19 -14.96 -16.81 11.58
N VAL A 20 -13.77 -17.17 11.17
CA VAL A 20 -12.87 -18.05 11.94
C VAL A 20 -12.15 -17.21 12.99
N ARG A 21 -12.55 -17.35 14.26
CA ARG A 21 -11.79 -16.82 15.42
C ARG A 21 -10.63 -17.76 15.73
N LEU A 22 -9.46 -17.23 15.99
CA LEU A 22 -8.31 -17.98 16.51
C LEU A 22 -8.68 -18.61 17.87
N PRO A 23 -8.42 -19.90 18.11
CA PRO A 23 -8.76 -20.54 19.37
C PRO A 23 -7.74 -20.21 20.46
N VAL A 24 -8.25 -19.83 21.64
CA VAL A 24 -7.52 -19.84 22.90
C VAL A 24 -7.50 -21.28 23.38
N LEU A 25 -6.31 -21.85 23.59
CA LEU A 25 -6.09 -23.19 24.07
C LEU A 25 -6.54 -23.37 25.53
N PHE A 26 -7.50 -24.25 25.78
CA PHE A 26 -7.62 -24.96 27.04
C PHE A 26 -7.71 -26.46 26.76
N SER A 27 -6.92 -27.19 27.58
CA SER A 27 -6.67 -28.65 27.58
C SER A 27 -7.86 -29.47 28.11
N SER A 28 -8.19 -30.62 27.51
CA SER A 28 -8.05 -31.92 28.15
C SER A 28 -8.74 -33.09 27.39
N ASN A 29 -7.97 -34.19 27.27
CA ASN A 29 -8.29 -35.61 27.27
C ASN A 29 -8.77 -36.36 26.02
N ASP A 30 -7.79 -37.10 25.47
CA ASP A 30 -7.77 -38.50 25.02
C ASP A 30 -8.91 -39.12 24.19
N HIS A 31 -8.61 -39.23 22.87
CA HIS A 31 -8.74 -40.50 22.09
C HIS A 31 -7.87 -40.39 20.82
N PRO A 32 -7.21 -41.46 20.33
CA PRO A 32 -6.32 -41.37 19.17
C PRO A 32 -7.13 -41.42 17.86
N GLU A 33 -7.65 -40.33 17.42
CA GLU A 33 -8.04 -40.13 16.03
C GLU A 33 -6.76 -39.83 15.23
N LEU A 34 -6.55 -40.56 14.13
CA LEU A 34 -5.48 -40.25 13.15
C LEU A 34 -5.64 -38.82 12.68
N LEU A 35 -4.95 -37.91 13.36
CA LEU A 35 -4.86 -36.49 12.98
C LEU A 35 -4.11 -36.42 11.64
N MET A 36 -4.86 -36.28 10.54
CA MET A 36 -4.30 -35.69 9.34
C MET A 36 -3.68 -34.36 9.75
N PRO A 37 -2.41 -34.06 9.38
CA PRO A 37 -1.79 -32.82 9.77
C PRO A 37 -2.64 -31.67 9.23
N THR A 38 -3.14 -30.84 10.13
CA THR A 38 -3.79 -29.57 9.76
C THR A 38 -2.80 -28.82 8.90
N PRO A 39 -3.14 -28.38 7.68
CA PRO A 39 -2.22 -27.60 6.88
C PRO A 39 -1.77 -26.41 7.71
N ALA A 40 -0.45 -26.21 7.82
CA ALA A 40 0.10 -25.07 8.55
C ALA A 40 -0.50 -23.79 7.97
N SER A 41 -0.97 -22.89 8.84
CA SER A 41 -1.51 -21.60 8.39
C SER A 41 -0.51 -20.91 7.48
N SER A 42 -0.97 -20.38 6.35
CA SER A 42 -0.14 -19.64 5.42
C SER A 42 0.41 -18.34 6.02
N ILE A 43 -0.09 -17.95 7.21
CA ILE A 43 0.24 -16.69 7.87
C ILE A 43 0.96 -16.97 9.19
N GLN A 44 2.11 -16.35 9.38
CA GLN A 44 2.93 -16.43 10.59
C GLN A 44 3.28 -15.02 11.08
N LEU A 45 3.07 -14.76 12.37
CA LEU A 45 3.56 -13.53 13.00
C LEU A 45 5.01 -13.76 13.47
N GLN A 46 5.91 -12.90 13.07
CA GLN A 46 7.33 -12.93 13.42
C GLN A 46 7.74 -11.59 14.02
N GLN A 47 8.73 -11.60 14.90
CA GLN A 47 9.35 -10.37 15.41
C GLN A 47 10.69 -10.17 14.68
N GLN A 48 10.88 -8.97 14.11
CA GLN A 48 12.15 -8.58 13.51
C GLN A 48 12.61 -7.26 14.14
N ALA A 49 13.62 -7.33 15.00
CA ALA A 49 14.02 -6.26 15.90
C ALA A 49 12.78 -5.69 16.65
N ASP A 50 12.45 -4.39 16.47
CA ASP A 50 11.34 -3.77 17.18
C ASP A 50 9.96 -3.99 16.52
N LEU A 51 9.91 -4.58 15.32
CA LEU A 51 8.69 -4.62 14.51
C LEU A 51 8.09 -6.01 14.39
N SER A 52 6.77 -6.07 14.46
CA SER A 52 5.98 -7.26 14.17
C SER A 52 5.74 -7.40 12.67
N ILE A 53 6.11 -8.53 12.10
CA ILE A 53 6.03 -8.82 10.66
C ILE A 53 5.11 -10.02 10.45
N LEU A 54 4.11 -9.88 9.60
CA LEU A 54 3.33 -10.99 9.08
C LEU A 54 4.09 -11.58 7.88
N ARG A 55 4.49 -12.85 8.01
CA ARG A 55 4.99 -13.65 6.89
C ARG A 55 3.83 -14.45 6.34
N VAL A 56 3.58 -14.28 5.05
CA VAL A 56 2.60 -15.05 4.29
C VAL A 56 3.35 -15.94 3.31
N GLU A 57 3.04 -17.24 3.35
CA GLU A 57 3.57 -18.17 2.36
C GLU A 57 2.45 -19.12 1.92
N ASN A 58 2.11 -19.05 0.63
CA ASN A 58 1.16 -19.93 0.01
C ASN A 58 1.74 -20.61 -1.23
N ARG A 59 0.93 -21.36 -1.97
CA ARG A 59 1.40 -22.09 -3.16
C ARG A 59 1.91 -21.18 -4.30
N HIS A 60 1.57 -19.90 -4.29
CA HIS A 60 1.91 -18.96 -5.38
C HIS A 60 3.04 -18.02 -5.02
N ALA A 61 3.10 -17.55 -3.78
CA ALA A 61 4.00 -16.47 -3.40
C ALA A 61 4.39 -16.50 -1.92
N THR A 62 5.46 -15.74 -1.62
CA THR A 62 5.84 -15.35 -0.25
C THR A 62 5.81 -13.84 -0.16
N ALA A 63 5.27 -13.31 0.93
CA ALA A 63 5.26 -11.88 1.24
C ALA A 63 5.56 -11.63 2.71
N HIS A 64 6.14 -10.48 3.02
CA HIS A 64 6.33 -9.98 4.37
C HIS A 64 5.63 -8.63 4.51
N ILE A 65 4.87 -8.45 5.57
CA ILE A 65 4.09 -7.24 5.83
C ILE A 65 4.39 -6.75 7.24
N ALA A 66 4.93 -5.55 7.37
CA ALA A 66 5.11 -4.91 8.68
C ALA A 66 3.77 -4.40 9.19
N LEU A 67 3.44 -4.69 10.46
CA LEU A 67 2.27 -4.10 11.10
C LEU A 67 2.45 -2.61 11.29
N GLN A 68 3.67 -2.14 11.59
CA GLN A 68 3.95 -0.72 11.54
C GLN A 68 3.83 -0.21 10.10
N GLY A 69 2.98 0.78 9.89
CA GLY A 69 2.70 1.38 8.58
C GLY A 69 1.79 0.56 7.68
N GLY A 70 1.37 -0.66 8.07
CA GLY A 70 0.65 -1.55 7.17
C GLY A 70 1.45 -1.89 5.91
N GLN A 71 2.77 -1.84 6.00
CA GLN A 71 3.67 -1.80 4.84
C GLN A 71 3.97 -3.19 4.30
N VAL A 72 3.64 -3.47 3.04
CA VAL A 72 4.18 -4.65 2.34
C VAL A 72 5.66 -4.43 2.10
N LEU A 73 6.51 -5.27 2.67
CA LEU A 73 7.97 -5.15 2.57
C LEU A 73 8.53 -5.91 1.37
N THR A 74 8.04 -7.14 1.17
CA THR A 74 8.48 -8.01 0.09
C THR A 74 7.31 -8.74 -0.52
N TYR A 75 7.41 -9.04 -1.80
CA TYR A 75 6.54 -9.97 -2.50
C TYR A 75 7.35 -10.65 -3.61
N THR A 76 7.33 -11.99 -3.58
CA THR A 76 8.04 -12.82 -4.55
C THR A 76 7.16 -14.00 -4.93
N ARG A 77 6.85 -14.15 -6.22
CA ARG A 77 6.21 -15.35 -6.75
C ARG A 77 7.19 -16.52 -6.71
N ARG A 78 6.65 -17.74 -6.56
CA ARG A 78 7.50 -18.93 -6.55
C ARG A 78 8.30 -19.03 -7.85
N SER A 79 9.59 -19.29 -7.71
CA SER A 79 10.55 -19.42 -8.83
C SER A 79 10.75 -18.16 -9.67
N GLU A 80 10.33 -16.99 -9.17
CA GLU A 80 10.56 -15.71 -9.83
C GLU A 80 11.48 -14.81 -8.99
N ARG A 81 11.97 -13.75 -9.62
CA ARG A 81 12.72 -12.70 -8.93
C ARG A 81 11.78 -11.84 -8.07
N PRO A 82 12.28 -11.21 -7.01
CA PRO A 82 11.50 -10.28 -6.20
C PRO A 82 10.83 -9.23 -7.08
N LEU A 83 9.57 -8.90 -6.78
CA LEU A 83 8.86 -7.80 -7.43
C LEU A 83 9.15 -6.47 -6.74
N LEU A 84 9.23 -6.51 -5.41
CA LEU A 84 9.49 -5.34 -4.57
C LEU A 84 10.94 -5.28 -4.14
N TRP A 85 11.49 -4.06 -4.14
CA TRP A 85 12.79 -3.76 -3.58
C TRP A 85 12.65 -3.34 -2.11
N LEU A 86 13.49 -3.89 -1.26
CA LEU A 86 13.63 -3.50 0.13
C LEU A 86 15.11 -3.21 0.40
N SER A 87 15.40 -2.11 1.06
CA SER A 87 16.79 -1.77 1.37
C SER A 87 17.44 -2.82 2.25
N GLU A 88 18.65 -3.23 1.90
CA GLU A 88 19.50 -4.08 2.74
C GLU A 88 19.91 -3.39 4.06
N GLN A 89 19.82 -2.05 4.09
CA GLN A 89 20.08 -1.21 5.27
C GLN A 89 18.79 -0.82 6.01
N ALA A 90 17.65 -1.48 5.72
CA ALA A 90 16.39 -1.19 6.40
C ALA A 90 16.52 -1.45 7.91
N GLU A 91 16.22 -0.44 8.71
CA GLU A 91 16.28 -0.50 10.17
C GLU A 91 14.89 -0.78 10.72
N TYR A 92 14.66 -1.97 11.25
CA TYR A 92 13.38 -2.39 11.81
C TYR A 92 13.17 -1.79 13.21
N ARG A 93 13.07 -0.44 13.27
CA ARG A 93 12.90 0.33 14.50
C ARG A 93 11.50 0.92 14.59
N ARG A 94 10.91 0.85 15.76
CA ARG A 94 9.63 1.49 16.05
C ARG A 94 9.70 3.00 15.83
N GLY A 95 8.66 3.54 15.18
CA GLY A 95 8.55 4.97 14.89
C GLY A 95 9.39 5.45 13.70
N GLN A 96 10.14 4.55 13.04
CA GLN A 96 10.89 4.85 11.82
C GLN A 96 10.28 4.13 10.62
N SER A 97 10.10 4.85 9.53
CA SER A 97 9.61 4.27 8.28
C SER A 97 10.69 3.40 7.63
N LEU A 98 10.35 2.19 7.23
CA LEU A 98 11.24 1.30 6.47
C LEU A 98 11.41 1.79 5.03
N ARG A 99 12.63 1.69 4.51
CA ARG A 99 12.96 2.08 3.14
C ARG A 99 12.77 0.91 2.19
N GLY A 100 11.77 1.01 1.30
CA GLY A 100 11.46 -0.03 0.31
C GLY A 100 10.07 -0.62 0.47
N GLY A 101 9.74 -1.67 -0.28
CA GLY A 101 8.40 -2.26 -0.28
C GLY A 101 7.32 -1.31 -0.79
N ILE A 102 6.19 -1.22 -0.10
CA ILE A 102 5.07 -0.34 -0.43
C ILE A 102 4.64 0.44 0.82
N PRO A 103 5.34 1.52 1.20
CA PRO A 103 4.88 2.42 2.25
C PRO A 103 3.53 3.06 1.90
N VAL A 104 2.66 3.20 2.91
CA VAL A 104 1.41 3.94 2.81
C VAL A 104 1.67 5.40 3.16
N CYS A 105 1.48 6.32 2.21
CA CYS A 105 1.54 7.76 2.44
C CYS A 105 0.12 8.27 2.67
N TRP A 106 -0.17 8.80 3.88
CA TRP A 106 -1.48 9.29 4.27
C TRP A 106 -1.37 10.14 5.54
N PRO A 107 -2.14 11.23 5.77
CA PRO A 107 -3.20 11.79 4.92
C PRO A 107 -2.70 12.86 3.94
N TRP A 108 -1.39 13.03 3.79
CA TRP A 108 -0.80 13.85 2.75
C TRP A 108 0.41 13.15 2.12
N PHE A 109 0.62 13.44 0.85
CA PHE A 109 1.78 12.97 0.10
C PHE A 109 2.88 14.02 0.06
N GLY A 110 4.14 13.60 0.19
CA GLY A 110 5.30 14.48 0.13
C GLY A 110 5.30 15.54 1.23
N ASP A 111 5.88 16.69 0.93
CA ASP A 111 5.85 17.87 1.80
C ASP A 111 4.42 18.44 1.88
N LEU A 112 3.90 18.62 3.08
CA LEU A 112 2.57 19.16 3.31
C LEU A 112 2.37 20.52 2.65
N ALA A 113 3.38 21.40 2.68
CA ALA A 113 3.32 22.74 2.08
C ALA A 113 3.15 22.72 0.54
N ARG A 114 3.37 21.57 -0.10
CA ARG A 114 3.19 21.35 -1.53
C ARG A 114 1.84 20.71 -1.90
N ASN A 115 1.02 20.39 -0.91
CA ASN A 115 -0.31 19.85 -1.13
C ASN A 115 -1.33 20.95 -1.44
N PRO A 116 -2.50 20.62 -2.01
CA PRO A 116 -3.60 21.56 -2.16
C PRO A 116 -4.00 22.20 -0.83
N ASP A 117 -4.44 23.45 -0.85
CA ASP A 117 -4.83 24.20 0.34
C ASP A 117 -5.86 23.48 1.22
N ALA A 118 -6.79 22.73 0.60
CA ALA A 118 -7.78 21.96 1.35
C ALA A 118 -7.14 20.91 2.25
N VAL A 119 -6.06 20.23 1.76
CA VAL A 119 -5.29 19.24 2.52
C VAL A 119 -4.43 19.92 3.59
N GLN A 120 -3.79 21.05 3.25
CA GLN A 120 -2.97 21.80 4.22
C GLN A 120 -3.81 22.25 5.44
N ARG A 121 -5.06 22.65 5.21
CA ARG A 121 -5.98 23.07 6.29
C ARG A 121 -6.46 21.95 7.20
N MET A 122 -6.19 20.68 6.88
CA MET A 122 -6.53 19.54 7.75
C MET A 122 -5.59 19.40 8.94
N THR A 123 -4.48 20.12 9.00
CA THR A 123 -3.56 20.11 10.14
C THR A 123 -3.47 21.47 10.81
N THR A 124 -3.26 21.45 12.13
CA THR A 124 -3.03 22.64 12.96
C THR A 124 -1.53 22.86 13.25
N ALA A 125 -0.65 21.98 12.78
CA ALA A 125 0.79 22.12 12.97
C ALA A 125 1.36 23.20 12.08
N ASN A 126 2.24 24.01 12.62
CA ASN A 126 2.85 25.13 11.90
C ASN A 126 4.28 24.84 11.42
N ASP A 127 5.00 23.85 12.00
CA ASP A 127 6.40 23.56 11.71
C ASP A 127 6.75 22.07 11.86
N ASN A 128 7.78 21.61 11.14
CA ASN A 128 8.41 20.28 11.25
C ASN A 128 7.46 19.08 11.06
N ILE A 129 6.56 19.16 10.10
CA ILE A 129 5.68 18.06 9.76
C ILE A 129 6.43 17.06 8.87
N ALA A 130 6.36 15.79 9.24
CA ALA A 130 6.98 14.72 8.46
C ALA A 130 6.39 14.65 7.06
N ALA A 131 7.21 14.52 6.03
CA ALA A 131 6.75 14.26 4.68
C ALA A 131 6.01 12.91 4.60
N HIS A 132 5.02 12.82 3.70
CA HIS A 132 4.21 11.63 3.44
C HIS A 132 3.27 11.20 4.58
N GLY A 133 2.81 12.16 5.38
CA GLY A 133 1.90 11.88 6.49
C GLY A 133 2.54 11.13 7.65
N PHE A 134 1.73 10.48 8.46
CA PHE A 134 2.18 9.89 9.72
C PHE A 134 1.89 8.39 9.86
N VAL A 135 0.98 7.80 9.07
CA VAL A 135 0.53 6.41 9.30
C VAL A 135 1.62 5.35 9.09
N ARG A 136 2.65 5.66 8.28
CA ARG A 136 3.74 4.74 7.97
C ARG A 136 4.69 4.45 9.15
N THR A 137 4.58 5.21 10.24
CA THR A 137 5.38 5.03 11.46
C THR A 137 4.56 4.53 12.65
N LEU A 138 3.26 4.30 12.45
CA LEU A 138 2.32 3.88 13.47
C LEU A 138 1.88 2.43 13.27
N ASP A 139 1.50 1.76 14.37
CA ASP A 139 1.08 0.37 14.33
C ASP A 139 -0.33 0.24 13.76
N TRP A 140 -0.50 -0.67 12.81
CA TRP A 140 -1.77 -1.14 12.29
C TRP A 140 -2.10 -2.51 12.90
N HIS A 141 -3.36 -2.87 12.91
CA HIS A 141 -3.83 -4.12 13.46
C HIS A 141 -4.32 -5.06 12.37
N LEU A 142 -3.95 -6.33 12.45
CA LEU A 142 -4.57 -7.37 11.63
C LEU A 142 -6.05 -7.50 12.05
N HIS A 143 -6.95 -7.02 11.19
CA HIS A 143 -8.39 -7.01 11.44
C HIS A 143 -9.05 -8.32 11.01
N ALA A 144 -8.62 -8.85 9.86
CA ALA A 144 -9.11 -10.13 9.32
C ALA A 144 -8.05 -10.79 8.44
N SER A 145 -8.16 -12.11 8.29
CA SER A 145 -7.42 -12.87 7.31
C SER A 145 -8.28 -13.99 6.74
N THR A 146 -8.13 -14.26 5.44
CA THR A 146 -8.89 -15.31 4.75
C THR A 146 -7.96 -16.05 3.79
N GLU A 147 -8.00 -17.38 3.87
CA GLU A 147 -7.31 -18.24 2.91
C GLU A 147 -8.28 -18.64 1.80
N HIS A 148 -7.97 -18.25 0.57
CA HIS A 148 -8.69 -18.63 -0.63
C HIS A 148 -7.94 -19.74 -1.38
N ALA A 149 -8.60 -20.36 -2.36
CA ALA A 149 -7.99 -21.40 -3.19
C ALA A 149 -6.70 -20.93 -3.87
N ASP A 150 -6.61 -19.66 -4.30
CA ASP A 150 -5.52 -19.10 -5.10
C ASP A 150 -4.81 -17.89 -4.48
N SER A 151 -5.21 -17.47 -3.28
CA SER A 151 -4.60 -16.34 -2.59
C SER A 151 -4.82 -16.39 -1.09
N THR A 152 -4.01 -15.64 -0.36
CA THR A 152 -4.20 -15.33 1.05
C THR A 152 -4.50 -13.84 1.16
N GLU A 153 -5.63 -13.50 1.77
CA GLU A 153 -6.05 -12.11 1.97
C GLU A 153 -5.83 -11.70 3.43
N LEU A 154 -5.27 -10.51 3.62
CA LEU A 154 -5.13 -9.84 4.92
C LEU A 154 -5.88 -8.52 4.87
N VAL A 155 -6.56 -8.16 5.94
CA VAL A 155 -7.13 -6.82 6.15
C VAL A 155 -6.44 -6.19 7.34
N LEU A 156 -5.64 -5.17 7.11
CA LEU A 156 -5.04 -4.36 8.15
C LEU A 156 -5.89 -3.12 8.39
N ARG A 157 -6.04 -2.73 9.65
CA ARG A 157 -6.85 -1.58 10.07
C ARG A 157 -6.01 -0.61 10.86
N TYR A 158 -6.16 0.68 10.56
CA TYR A 158 -5.69 1.80 11.36
C TYR A 158 -6.86 2.77 11.59
N SER A 159 -6.95 3.36 12.78
CA SER A 159 -7.97 4.37 13.09
C SER A 159 -7.32 5.52 13.81
N THR A 160 -7.66 6.74 13.45
CA THR A 160 -7.20 7.95 14.14
C THR A 160 -7.98 8.24 15.43
N ALA A 161 -9.05 7.48 15.70
CA ALA A 161 -9.81 7.61 16.93
C ALA A 161 -8.97 7.25 18.16
N ASN A 162 -9.36 7.75 19.33
CA ASN A 162 -8.74 7.44 20.62
C ASN A 162 -7.27 7.88 20.76
N GLY A 163 -6.87 8.98 20.10
CA GLY A 163 -5.54 9.55 20.23
C GLY A 163 -4.44 8.83 19.48
N ALA A 164 -4.79 7.97 18.53
CA ALA A 164 -3.81 7.27 17.69
C ALA A 164 -3.20 8.17 16.59
N ALA A 165 -3.78 9.36 16.32
CA ALA A 165 -3.21 10.36 15.43
C ALA A 165 -2.40 11.42 16.19
N PRO A 166 -1.45 12.13 15.52
CA PRO A 166 -0.84 13.31 16.10
C PRO A 166 -1.88 14.37 16.48
N ALA A 167 -1.67 15.07 17.60
CA ALA A 167 -2.58 16.13 18.03
C ALA A 167 -2.79 17.24 17.00
N SER A 168 -1.81 17.43 16.11
CA SER A 168 -1.88 18.37 15.00
C SER A 168 -2.86 17.96 13.89
N TRP A 169 -3.38 16.73 13.90
CA TRP A 169 -4.35 16.23 12.94
C TRP A 169 -5.62 15.73 13.66
N PRO A 170 -6.54 16.64 14.04
CA PRO A 170 -7.66 16.36 14.95
C PRO A 170 -8.90 15.78 14.24
N HIS A 171 -8.73 14.92 13.26
CA HIS A 171 -9.83 14.35 12.47
C HIS A 171 -10.03 12.87 12.77
N ALA A 172 -11.29 12.43 12.73
CA ALA A 172 -11.65 11.02 12.88
C ALA A 172 -11.73 10.33 11.52
N ALA A 173 -10.85 9.36 11.30
CA ALA A 173 -10.83 8.55 10.08
C ALA A 173 -10.45 7.10 10.38
N GLU A 174 -10.84 6.21 9.47
CA GLU A 174 -10.46 4.80 9.47
C GLU A 174 -9.81 4.44 8.14
N LEU A 175 -8.71 3.71 8.19
CA LEU A 175 -8.05 3.12 7.04
C LEU A 175 -8.15 1.60 7.13
N LEU A 176 -8.53 1.00 6.00
CA LEU A 176 -8.46 -0.43 5.79
C LEU A 176 -7.53 -0.69 4.60
N LEU A 177 -6.48 -1.48 4.82
CA LEU A 177 -5.61 -1.96 3.76
C LEU A 177 -5.86 -3.45 3.57
N THR A 178 -6.56 -3.80 2.49
CA THR A 178 -6.73 -5.18 2.07
C THR A 178 -5.58 -5.57 1.15
N ILE A 179 -4.88 -6.65 1.49
CA ILE A 179 -3.72 -7.16 0.76
C ILE A 179 -4.04 -8.60 0.35
N SER A 180 -4.15 -8.86 -0.96
CA SER A 180 -4.32 -10.20 -1.51
C SER A 180 -3.02 -10.68 -2.15
N ILE A 181 -2.50 -11.79 -1.64
CA ILE A 181 -1.21 -12.39 -2.01
C ILE A 181 -1.49 -13.69 -2.76
N GLY A 182 -1.24 -13.69 -4.07
CA GLY A 182 -1.51 -14.82 -4.95
C GLY A 182 -0.58 -14.83 -6.16
N LYS A 183 -1.12 -15.09 -7.35
CA LYS A 183 -0.40 -14.95 -8.63
C LYS A 183 -0.10 -13.49 -8.96
N SER A 184 -0.87 -12.57 -8.42
CA SER A 184 -0.61 -11.14 -8.37
C SER A 184 -0.61 -10.67 -6.91
N LEU A 185 -0.03 -9.50 -6.66
CA LEU A 185 -0.16 -8.77 -5.41
C LEU A 185 -1.20 -7.69 -5.61
N GLN A 186 -2.29 -7.71 -4.81
CA GLN A 186 -3.33 -6.69 -4.89
C GLN A 186 -3.42 -5.95 -3.58
N LEU A 187 -3.51 -4.62 -3.65
CA LEU A 187 -3.71 -3.75 -2.50
C LEU A 187 -4.95 -2.88 -2.75
N ARG A 188 -5.78 -2.76 -1.71
CA ARG A 188 -6.92 -1.83 -1.69
C ARG A 188 -6.83 -1.00 -0.43
N LEU A 189 -6.52 0.28 -0.59
CA LEU A 189 -6.48 1.24 0.53
C LEU A 189 -7.80 2.00 0.57
N THR A 190 -8.62 1.70 1.57
CA THR A 190 -9.89 2.37 1.82
C THR A 190 -9.70 3.37 2.96
N THR A 191 -10.01 4.63 2.70
CA THR A 191 -10.16 5.68 3.70
C THR A 191 -11.63 5.97 3.93
N ARG A 192 -12.09 5.89 5.17
CA ARG A 192 -13.44 6.29 5.59
C ARG A 192 -13.35 7.53 6.47
N ASN A 193 -14.12 8.55 6.14
CA ASN A 193 -14.29 9.72 6.98
C ASN A 193 -15.27 9.41 8.10
N LEU A 194 -14.80 9.42 9.35
CA LEU A 194 -15.60 9.23 10.56
C LEU A 194 -15.88 10.56 11.29
N ASP A 195 -15.42 11.69 10.72
CA ASP A 195 -15.64 13.02 11.25
C ASP A 195 -17.03 13.55 10.84
N THR A 196 -17.46 14.61 11.50
CA THR A 196 -18.70 15.36 11.17
C THR A 196 -18.49 16.41 10.08
N SER A 197 -17.24 16.66 9.69
CA SER A 197 -16.84 17.60 8.64
C SER A 197 -16.19 16.86 7.45
N ALA A 198 -16.08 17.54 6.30
CA ALA A 198 -15.40 16.99 5.14
C ALA A 198 -13.89 16.83 5.42
N LEU A 199 -13.34 15.72 4.96
CA LEU A 199 -11.93 15.35 5.08
C LEU A 199 -11.26 15.45 3.70
N ALA A 200 -10.23 16.30 3.57
CA ALA A 200 -9.44 16.43 2.36
C ALA A 200 -8.08 15.73 2.56
N ILE A 201 -7.72 14.82 1.66
CA ILE A 201 -6.48 14.04 1.73
C ILE A 201 -5.79 13.94 0.38
N THR A 202 -4.48 13.74 0.43
CA THR A 202 -3.70 13.12 -0.64
C THR A 202 -3.06 11.86 -0.11
N GLN A 203 -2.91 10.85 -0.96
CA GLN A 203 -2.40 9.54 -0.54
C GLN A 203 -1.59 8.87 -1.64
N ALA A 204 -0.75 7.91 -1.26
CA ALA A 204 -0.05 7.05 -2.21
C ALA A 204 0.30 5.69 -1.61
N LEU A 205 0.36 4.68 -2.49
CA LEU A 205 1.06 3.42 -2.30
C LEU A 205 2.44 3.58 -2.95
N HIS A 206 3.44 3.91 -2.13
CA HIS A 206 4.78 4.32 -2.58
C HIS A 206 5.63 3.09 -2.95
N THR A 207 5.31 2.47 -4.08
CA THR A 207 5.88 1.19 -4.49
C THR A 207 7.31 1.30 -4.98
N TYR A 208 8.23 0.58 -4.33
CA TYR A 208 9.61 0.37 -4.76
C TYR A 208 9.71 -0.94 -5.53
N PHE A 209 10.00 -0.90 -6.81
CA PHE A 209 10.22 -2.08 -7.63
C PHE A 209 11.68 -2.51 -7.61
N ALA A 210 11.93 -3.82 -7.47
CA ALA A 210 13.24 -4.40 -7.69
C ALA A 210 13.48 -4.53 -9.20
N ILE A 211 14.63 -4.08 -9.67
CA ILE A 211 15.01 -4.08 -11.09
C ILE A 211 16.43 -4.57 -11.29
N SER A 212 16.77 -4.94 -12.52
CA SER A 212 18.12 -5.37 -12.87
C SER A 212 19.14 -4.25 -12.79
N ASP A 213 18.83 -3.12 -13.41
CA ASP A 213 19.60 -1.88 -13.40
C ASP A 213 18.70 -0.76 -13.93
N ILE A 214 18.73 0.41 -13.29
CA ILE A 214 17.92 1.58 -13.66
C ILE A 214 18.15 2.04 -15.11
N GLU A 215 19.35 1.84 -15.66
CA GLU A 215 19.69 2.20 -17.02
C GLU A 215 19.11 1.23 -18.07
N GLN A 216 18.66 0.03 -17.64
CA GLN A 216 18.09 -1.01 -18.49
C GLN A 216 16.57 -1.11 -18.43
N VAL A 217 15.92 -0.19 -17.70
CA VAL A 217 14.47 -0.21 -17.56
C VAL A 217 13.79 0.95 -18.30
N ALA A 218 12.52 0.74 -18.62
CA ALA A 218 11.66 1.77 -19.18
C ALA A 218 10.24 1.65 -18.64
N VAL A 219 9.61 2.80 -18.32
CA VAL A 219 8.19 2.84 -17.94
C VAL A 219 7.36 3.23 -19.15
N HIS A 220 6.39 2.40 -19.49
CA HIS A 220 5.42 2.55 -20.57
C HIS A 220 4.03 2.85 -20.01
N GLY A 221 3.20 3.47 -20.84
CA GLY A 221 1.83 3.86 -20.51
C GLY A 221 1.72 5.30 -20.00
N LEU A 222 2.83 6.00 -19.84
CA LEU A 222 2.85 7.41 -19.44
C LEU A 222 3.11 8.37 -20.62
N GLU A 223 3.27 7.84 -21.82
CA GLU A 223 3.48 8.62 -23.03
C GLU A 223 2.28 9.54 -23.32
N GLY A 224 2.53 10.82 -23.50
CA GLY A 224 1.50 11.84 -23.71
C GLY A 224 0.86 12.38 -22.42
N CYS A 225 1.08 11.76 -21.26
CA CYS A 225 0.65 12.32 -19.98
C CYS A 225 1.40 13.61 -19.67
N ARG A 226 0.77 14.50 -18.92
CA ARG A 226 1.42 15.64 -18.31
C ARG A 226 2.10 15.21 -17.00
N TYR A 227 3.23 15.77 -16.68
CA TYR A 227 3.85 15.60 -15.38
C TYR A 227 4.40 16.90 -14.82
N ILE A 228 4.46 17.00 -13.51
CA ILE A 228 5.14 18.05 -12.77
C ILE A 228 6.55 17.55 -12.45
N ASP A 229 7.58 18.27 -12.91
CA ASP A 229 8.97 17.99 -12.59
C ASP A 229 9.33 18.71 -11.28
N THR A 230 9.46 17.96 -10.18
CA THR A 230 9.74 18.57 -8.86
C THR A 230 11.17 19.11 -8.79
N LEU A 231 12.06 18.64 -9.65
CA LEU A 231 13.47 19.05 -9.73
C LEU A 231 13.67 20.28 -10.61
N ASP A 232 12.68 20.63 -11.46
CA ASP A 232 12.71 21.81 -12.30
C ASP A 232 11.65 22.85 -11.89
N ASN A 233 11.76 23.34 -10.65
CA ASN A 233 10.87 24.36 -10.09
C ASN A 233 9.37 24.02 -10.19
N TRP A 234 9.02 22.74 -10.10
CA TRP A 234 7.64 22.25 -10.18
C TRP A 234 6.94 22.63 -11.50
N ARG A 235 7.68 22.68 -12.60
CA ARG A 235 7.12 22.96 -13.92
C ARG A 235 6.38 21.75 -14.45
N GLU A 236 5.22 22.03 -15.04
CA GLU A 236 4.47 21.03 -15.78
C GLU A 236 5.05 20.86 -17.19
N ARG A 237 5.16 19.61 -17.63
CA ARG A 237 5.73 19.22 -18.92
C ARG A 237 4.94 18.04 -19.52
N PRO A 238 4.85 17.90 -20.85
CA PRO A 238 4.36 16.68 -21.49
C PRO A 238 5.44 15.59 -21.49
N GLN A 239 5.05 14.34 -21.28
CA GLN A 239 5.92 13.18 -21.43
C GLN A 239 6.01 12.79 -22.90
N HIS A 240 7.20 12.88 -23.49
CA HIS A 240 7.47 12.43 -24.84
C HIS A 240 8.13 11.03 -24.81
N GLY A 241 7.47 10.04 -25.44
CA GLY A 241 7.95 8.65 -25.44
C GLY A 241 7.96 7.99 -24.08
N VAL A 242 8.58 6.82 -23.97
CA VAL A 242 8.70 6.05 -22.75
C VAL A 242 9.59 6.76 -21.72
N VAL A 243 9.33 6.55 -20.44
CA VAL A 243 10.19 7.10 -19.37
C VAL A 243 11.45 6.27 -19.25
N ARG A 244 12.61 6.91 -19.41
CA ARG A 244 13.93 6.32 -19.18
C ARG A 244 14.69 7.18 -18.18
N PHE A 245 15.67 6.58 -17.50
CA PHE A 245 16.40 7.20 -16.42
C PHE A 245 17.85 7.46 -16.86
N ILE A 246 18.24 8.73 -16.85
CA ILE A 246 19.59 9.21 -17.17
C ILE A 246 20.12 10.18 -16.11
N ALA A 247 19.28 10.51 -15.12
CA ALA A 247 19.57 11.40 -14.01
C ALA A 247 18.55 11.17 -12.89
N GLU A 248 18.71 11.90 -11.76
CA GLU A 248 17.68 11.97 -10.72
C GLU A 248 16.32 12.28 -11.35
N THR A 249 15.32 11.49 -10.99
CA THR A 249 13.97 11.62 -11.52
C THR A 249 13.01 11.72 -10.35
N ASP A 250 12.16 12.76 -10.36
CA ASP A 250 11.11 12.98 -9.36
C ASP A 250 9.95 13.70 -10.06
N ARG A 251 9.01 12.91 -10.61
CA ARG A 251 7.94 13.38 -11.50
C ARG A 251 6.58 12.91 -11.01
N ILE A 252 5.66 13.88 -10.87
CA ILE A 252 4.25 13.61 -10.54
C ILE A 252 3.47 13.63 -11.85
N TYR A 253 3.03 12.48 -12.32
CA TYR A 253 2.21 12.34 -13.53
C TYR A 253 0.74 12.58 -13.20
N LEU A 254 0.05 13.27 -14.12
CA LEU A 254 -1.34 13.66 -14.03
C LEU A 254 -2.14 12.93 -15.11
N ASP A 255 -3.42 12.68 -14.83
CA ASP A 255 -4.34 12.01 -15.78
C ASP A 255 -3.79 10.68 -16.31
N THR A 256 -3.21 9.89 -15.40
CA THR A 256 -2.55 8.63 -15.76
C THR A 256 -3.55 7.55 -16.18
N PRO A 257 -3.18 6.68 -17.14
CA PRO A 257 -4.01 5.55 -17.51
C PRO A 257 -4.09 4.52 -16.38
N ALA A 258 -5.12 3.70 -16.40
CA ALA A 258 -5.34 2.64 -15.40
C ALA A 258 -4.28 1.51 -15.46
N GLN A 259 -3.43 1.47 -16.48
CA GLN A 259 -2.40 0.45 -16.63
C GLN A 259 -1.07 1.07 -17.09
N MET A 260 -0.02 0.72 -16.37
CA MET A 260 1.37 1.04 -16.69
C MET A 260 2.21 -0.23 -16.73
N GLN A 261 3.38 -0.16 -17.36
CA GLN A 261 4.31 -1.28 -17.46
C GLN A 261 5.73 -0.82 -17.15
N LEU A 262 6.46 -1.61 -16.39
CA LEU A 262 7.89 -1.45 -16.17
C LEU A 262 8.62 -2.58 -16.91
N HIS A 263 9.18 -2.27 -18.07
CA HIS A 263 9.99 -3.20 -18.84
C HIS A 263 11.41 -3.23 -18.28
N ASP A 264 11.89 -4.41 -17.92
CA ASP A 264 13.22 -4.67 -17.35
C ASP A 264 14.00 -5.62 -18.29
N ALA A 265 14.76 -5.04 -19.18
CA ALA A 265 15.50 -5.79 -20.20
C ALA A 265 16.59 -6.69 -19.60
N GLY A 266 17.23 -6.27 -18.51
CA GLY A 266 18.29 -7.06 -17.86
C GLY A 266 17.79 -8.35 -17.20
N TRP A 267 16.56 -8.33 -16.68
CA TRP A 267 15.90 -9.52 -16.15
C TRP A 267 14.91 -10.16 -17.11
N GLN A 268 14.80 -9.66 -18.33
CA GLN A 268 13.91 -10.18 -19.38
C GLN A 268 12.47 -10.35 -18.88
N ARG A 269 11.94 -9.30 -18.21
CA ARG A 269 10.57 -9.31 -17.70
C ARG A 269 9.87 -7.96 -17.88
N THR A 270 8.56 -8.01 -17.87
CA THR A 270 7.71 -6.83 -17.76
C THR A 270 6.88 -6.93 -16.49
N ILE A 271 6.95 -5.91 -15.64
CA ILE A 271 6.08 -5.75 -14.48
C ILE A 271 4.90 -4.89 -14.90
N TYR A 272 3.70 -5.36 -14.61
CA TYR A 272 2.45 -4.67 -14.89
C TYR A 272 1.90 -4.06 -13.61
N LEU A 273 1.43 -2.83 -13.73
CA LEU A 273 0.72 -2.09 -12.70
C LEU A 273 -0.68 -1.78 -13.22
N ARG A 274 -1.71 -2.25 -12.53
CA ARG A 274 -3.10 -1.88 -12.79
C ARG A 274 -3.63 -1.11 -11.60
N THR A 275 -4.19 0.08 -11.85
CA THR A 275 -4.72 0.97 -10.81
C THR A 275 -6.20 1.22 -11.02
N LYS A 276 -6.92 1.55 -9.92
CA LYS A 276 -8.30 1.98 -9.98
C LYS A 276 -8.53 3.05 -8.93
N ASN A 277 -9.35 4.05 -9.28
CA ASN A 277 -9.62 5.23 -8.47
C ASN A 277 -8.33 6.01 -8.11
N SER A 278 -7.40 6.06 -9.04
CA SER A 278 -6.15 6.79 -9.00
C SER A 278 -5.90 7.35 -10.39
N ALA A 279 -5.82 8.65 -10.52
CA ALA A 279 -5.55 9.37 -11.76
C ALA A 279 -4.19 10.07 -11.73
N SER A 280 -3.36 9.80 -10.73
CA SER A 280 -2.00 10.31 -10.62
C SER A 280 -1.00 9.22 -10.24
N ALA A 281 0.24 9.39 -10.70
CA ALA A 281 1.34 8.49 -10.36
C ALA A 281 2.62 9.28 -10.12
N VAL A 282 3.54 8.72 -9.31
CA VAL A 282 4.86 9.32 -9.13
C VAL A 282 5.93 8.36 -9.63
N VAL A 283 6.82 8.86 -10.47
CA VAL A 283 8.01 8.12 -10.90
C VAL A 283 9.23 8.75 -10.27
N TRP A 284 9.94 7.96 -9.45
CA TRP A 284 11.07 8.44 -8.68
C TRP A 284 12.27 7.49 -8.70
N ASN A 285 13.45 8.08 -8.87
CA ASN A 285 14.74 7.44 -8.60
C ASN A 285 15.72 8.50 -8.08
N PRO A 286 16.41 8.27 -6.94
CA PRO A 286 17.27 9.27 -6.31
C PRO A 286 18.57 9.53 -7.07
N TRP A 287 18.95 8.64 -7.99
CA TRP A 287 20.23 8.72 -8.70
C TRP A 287 21.42 8.81 -7.73
N ILE A 288 22.58 9.27 -8.23
CA ILE A 288 23.87 9.21 -7.52
C ILE A 288 23.91 10.14 -6.30
N GLU A 289 23.57 11.41 -6.49
CA GLU A 289 23.85 12.42 -5.45
C GLU A 289 22.81 12.42 -4.32
N LYS A 290 21.55 12.19 -4.62
CA LYS A 290 20.50 12.10 -3.60
C LYS A 290 20.61 10.80 -2.80
N SER A 291 21.00 9.68 -3.44
CA SER A 291 21.18 8.39 -2.77
C SER A 291 22.17 8.45 -1.61
N LYS A 292 23.25 9.22 -1.73
CA LYS A 292 24.28 9.41 -0.68
C LYS A 292 23.72 10.08 0.59
N ARG A 293 22.60 10.75 0.51
CA ARG A 293 21.98 11.52 1.60
C ARG A 293 20.76 10.86 2.20
N LEU A 294 20.29 9.77 1.59
CA LEU A 294 19.13 9.05 2.08
C LEU A 294 19.52 8.15 3.26
N SER A 295 18.72 8.20 4.32
CA SER A 295 18.83 7.23 5.41
C SER A 295 18.42 5.84 4.94
N GLN A 296 19.01 4.81 5.55
CA GLN A 296 18.70 3.41 5.25
C GLN A 296 18.82 3.08 3.74
N PHE A 297 19.85 3.61 3.08
CA PHE A 297 20.01 3.46 1.64
C PHE A 297 21.49 3.27 1.29
N ALA A 298 21.84 2.11 0.72
CA ALA A 298 23.21 1.86 0.27
C ALA A 298 23.56 2.78 -0.91
N THR A 299 24.81 3.23 -0.99
CA THR A 299 25.26 4.25 -1.96
C THR A 299 24.92 3.91 -3.42
N ASN A 300 24.91 2.64 -3.79
CA ASN A 300 24.61 2.18 -5.15
C ASN A 300 23.20 1.61 -5.32
N ALA A 301 22.40 1.56 -4.27
CA ALA A 301 21.06 0.95 -4.30
C ALA A 301 20.07 1.64 -5.25
N TRP A 302 20.39 2.87 -5.68
CA TRP A 302 19.62 3.57 -6.72
C TRP A 302 19.61 2.83 -8.08
N ARG A 303 20.60 1.96 -8.32
CA ARG A 303 20.64 1.15 -9.53
C ARG A 303 19.61 0.02 -9.53
N ASP A 304 19.30 -0.51 -8.37
CA ASP A 304 18.53 -1.74 -8.21
C ASP A 304 17.05 -1.50 -7.94
N MET A 305 16.61 -0.22 -7.96
CA MET A 305 15.24 0.13 -7.66
C MET A 305 14.70 1.28 -8.50
N VAL A 306 13.39 1.30 -8.67
CA VAL A 306 12.62 2.45 -9.15
C VAL A 306 11.29 2.51 -8.42
N CYS A 307 10.82 3.72 -8.09
CA CYS A 307 9.45 3.88 -7.61
C CYS A 307 8.52 4.23 -8.76
N ILE A 308 7.37 3.53 -8.81
CA ILE A 308 6.20 3.93 -9.57
C ILE A 308 5.05 3.84 -8.58
N GLU A 309 4.59 5.00 -8.13
CA GLU A 309 3.66 5.10 -7.02
C GLU A 309 2.25 5.31 -7.54
N THR A 310 1.29 4.52 -7.03
CA THR A 310 -0.14 4.74 -7.26
C THR A 310 -0.60 5.80 -6.28
N ALA A 311 -1.17 6.90 -6.77
CA ALA A 311 -1.42 8.05 -5.92
C ALA A 311 -2.77 8.75 -6.23
N ASN A 312 -3.25 9.49 -5.23
CA ASN A 312 -4.25 10.54 -5.40
C ASN A 312 -3.59 11.84 -4.90
N VAL A 313 -2.94 12.59 -5.79
CA VAL A 313 -2.19 13.79 -5.45
C VAL A 313 -2.53 14.94 -6.39
N ARG A 314 -2.21 16.17 -6.00
CA ARG A 314 -2.53 17.39 -6.76
C ARG A 314 -4.04 17.50 -7.00
N ASP A 315 -4.47 17.62 -8.25
CA ASP A 315 -5.88 17.78 -8.62
C ASP A 315 -6.69 16.48 -8.40
N ASP A 316 -6.00 15.34 -8.26
CA ASP A 316 -6.60 14.04 -7.90
C ASP A 316 -6.77 13.84 -6.37
N MET A 317 -6.57 14.89 -5.56
CA MET A 317 -6.84 14.83 -4.12
C MET A 317 -8.27 14.39 -3.85
N GLN A 318 -8.50 13.70 -2.74
CA GLN A 318 -9.82 13.21 -2.37
C GLN A 318 -10.45 14.08 -1.28
N THR A 319 -11.71 14.41 -1.47
CA THR A 319 -12.55 15.09 -0.47
C THR A 319 -13.70 14.17 -0.08
N LEU A 320 -13.68 13.70 1.15
CA LEU A 320 -14.65 12.76 1.69
C LEU A 320 -15.65 13.50 2.59
N LEU A 321 -16.92 13.47 2.22
CA LEU A 321 -17.99 13.96 3.10
C LEU A 321 -18.10 13.06 4.36
N PRO A 322 -18.79 13.51 5.42
CA PRO A 322 -19.04 12.68 6.59
C PRO A 322 -19.62 11.31 6.22
N ASN A 323 -19.03 10.23 6.76
CA ASN A 323 -19.34 8.82 6.48
C ASN A 323 -19.08 8.36 5.05
N ALA A 324 -18.54 9.21 4.17
CA ALA A 324 -18.08 8.79 2.85
C ALA A 324 -16.75 8.00 2.94
N GLU A 325 -16.51 7.17 1.93
CA GLU A 325 -15.28 6.42 1.78
C GLU A 325 -14.73 6.53 0.35
N HIS A 326 -13.41 6.36 0.24
CA HIS A 326 -12.69 6.24 -1.02
C HIS A 326 -11.77 5.04 -0.96
N THR A 327 -11.72 4.24 -2.01
CA THR A 327 -10.83 3.10 -2.14
C THR A 327 -9.93 3.27 -3.34
N MET A 328 -8.62 3.37 -3.13
CA MET A 328 -7.58 3.30 -4.16
C MET A 328 -7.09 1.86 -4.28
N GLU A 329 -7.00 1.35 -5.52
CA GLU A 329 -6.62 -0.04 -5.78
C GLU A 329 -5.35 -0.11 -6.63
N LEU A 330 -4.49 -1.10 -6.33
CA LEU A 330 -3.28 -1.43 -7.07
C LEU A 330 -3.18 -2.94 -7.23
N GLU A 331 -2.94 -3.40 -8.45
CA GLU A 331 -2.58 -4.79 -8.76
C GLU A 331 -1.23 -4.85 -9.46
N LEU A 332 -0.37 -5.75 -9.01
CA LEU A 332 0.99 -5.94 -9.50
C LEU A 332 1.25 -7.40 -9.89
N TRP A 333 1.81 -7.62 -11.07
CA TRP A 333 2.32 -8.93 -11.49
C TRP A 333 3.48 -8.75 -12.46
N ALA A 334 4.23 -9.81 -12.71
CA ALA A 334 5.31 -9.83 -13.68
C ALA A 334 5.13 -10.99 -14.68
N GLU A 335 5.59 -10.77 -15.89
CA GLU A 335 5.65 -11.77 -16.95
C GLU A 335 7.04 -11.78 -17.57
N GLN A 336 7.56 -12.95 -17.90
CA GLN A 336 8.80 -13.09 -18.66
C GLN A 336 8.56 -12.63 -20.10
N THR A 337 9.52 -11.89 -20.68
CA THR A 337 9.48 -11.38 -22.07
C THR A 337 10.44 -12.10 -22.97
#